data_295cd734a5f9102e805787f11e2e50bd
#
_entry.id   295cd734a5f9102e805787f11e2e50bd
#
_cell.length_a   1.000
_cell.length_b   1.000
_cell.length_c   1.000
_cell.angle_alpha   90.00
_cell.angle_beta   90.00
_cell.angle_gamma   90.00
#
_symmetry.space_group_name_H-M   'P 1'
#
loop_
_entity.id
_entity.type
_entity.pdbx_description
1 polymer ?
#
loop_
_entity_poly.entity_id
_entity_poly.type
_entity_poly.pdbx_seq_one_letter_code
_entity_poly.pdbx_strand_id
1 'polypeptide(L)'
;MRKLFHVSPLGRKRLKKVLLKITVLTVLLAIPTFFWMRDFNKQLAKRHNSPRSPLIMVPGSSAGQNRFDRLVKKLNAGAPHRHSYMKMKVYNGGKITYSGSIAKNDNEPIVVIAFQNNHDGYNNIKKQAKMLNAAFGQLCNEYSFNNFKAFGHSNGGLVWTYWLEHYYQEYDDEITMKRLMTLGSPFNFSERNVKNKTQMFSDFLKYRKRLPDDLVVYSLMGTETYDSDGLVPEESVEAGKYIFQKQVKHFTMMTLTGKDAQHSSLPQNEQVVQAINQELLDDAPAVDKKNGNYPKVKKVATP
;
A
#
# COMPACT_ATOMS: atom_id res chain seq x y z
N MET A 1 53.24 -45.27 -11.18
CA MET A 1 53.76 -44.46 -12.30
C MET A 1 52.77 -43.35 -12.60
N ARG A 2 53.07 -42.10 -12.24
CA ARG A 2 52.25 -40.91 -12.59
C ARG A 2 52.65 -40.48 -14.01
N LYS A 3 51.79 -40.63 -15.01
CA LYS A 3 51.97 -40.05 -16.34
C LYS A 3 51.78 -38.52 -16.23
N LEU A 4 52.84 -37.77 -16.21
CA LEU A 4 52.86 -36.33 -16.38
C LEU A 4 52.44 -36.04 -17.84
N PHE A 5 51.27 -35.42 -18.01
CA PHE A 5 50.81 -34.93 -19.31
C PHE A 5 51.73 -33.78 -19.78
N HIS A 6 52.61 -34.09 -20.72
CA HIS A 6 53.52 -33.14 -21.33
C HIS A 6 52.75 -32.31 -22.38
N VAL A 7 52.32 -31.09 -22.02
CA VAL A 7 51.65 -30.20 -22.98
C VAL A 7 52.70 -29.58 -23.90
N SER A 8 52.58 -29.77 -25.21
CA SER A 8 53.48 -29.24 -26.21
C SER A 8 53.60 -27.70 -26.13
N PRO A 9 54.71 -27.10 -26.55
CA PRO A 9 54.90 -25.64 -26.54
C PRO A 9 53.80 -24.87 -27.28
N LEU A 10 53.27 -25.45 -28.36
CA LEU A 10 52.17 -24.90 -29.15
C LEU A 10 50.83 -24.96 -28.37
N GLY A 11 50.60 -26.05 -27.64
CA GLY A 11 49.45 -26.22 -26.75
C GLY A 11 49.44 -25.21 -25.59
N ARG A 12 50.60 -24.92 -25.01
CA ARG A 12 50.75 -23.92 -23.96
C ARG A 12 50.44 -22.51 -24.47
N LYS A 13 50.83 -22.12 -25.68
CA LYS A 13 50.51 -20.82 -26.29
C LYS A 13 49.00 -20.70 -26.58
N ARG A 14 48.35 -21.75 -27.07
CA ARG A 14 46.89 -21.78 -27.28
C ARG A 14 46.13 -21.65 -25.93
N LEU A 15 46.54 -22.40 -24.93
CA LEU A 15 45.95 -22.38 -23.60
C LEU A 15 46.04 -20.96 -22.97
N LYS A 16 47.24 -20.31 -23.07
CA LYS A 16 47.39 -18.91 -22.57
C LYS A 16 46.47 -17.94 -23.29
N LYS A 17 46.29 -18.05 -24.61
CA LYS A 17 45.34 -17.21 -25.36
C LYS A 17 43.90 -17.45 -24.97
N VAL A 18 43.49 -18.68 -24.70
CA VAL A 18 42.14 -19.01 -24.22
C VAL A 18 41.91 -18.48 -22.82
N LEU A 19 42.86 -18.69 -21.90
CA LEU A 19 42.81 -18.16 -20.54
C LEU A 19 42.72 -16.65 -20.56
N LEU A 20 43.50 -15.96 -21.37
CA LEU A 20 43.44 -14.51 -21.50
C LEU A 20 42.06 -14.02 -21.96
N LYS A 21 41.46 -14.70 -22.96
CA LYS A 21 40.13 -14.38 -23.45
C LYS A 21 39.05 -14.59 -22.35
N ILE A 22 39.16 -15.70 -21.60
CA ILE A 22 38.25 -15.98 -20.48
C ILE A 22 38.40 -14.88 -19.38
N THR A 23 39.64 -14.55 -19.01
CA THR A 23 39.91 -13.49 -18.01
C THR A 23 39.34 -12.14 -18.46
N VAL A 24 39.56 -11.76 -19.71
CA VAL A 24 39.03 -10.51 -20.27
C VAL A 24 37.49 -10.52 -20.24
N LEU A 25 36.87 -11.64 -20.67
CA LEU A 25 35.42 -11.76 -20.63
C LEU A 25 34.86 -11.70 -19.20
N THR A 26 35.53 -12.37 -18.24
CA THR A 26 35.13 -12.33 -16.83
C THR A 26 35.22 -10.92 -16.26
N VAL A 27 36.29 -10.16 -16.56
CA VAL A 27 36.45 -8.78 -16.13
C VAL A 27 35.38 -7.87 -16.76
N LEU A 28 35.11 -8.05 -18.06
CA LEU A 28 34.07 -7.30 -18.77
C LEU A 28 32.67 -7.52 -18.21
N LEU A 29 32.39 -8.70 -17.67
CA LEU A 29 31.12 -8.98 -17.01
C LEU A 29 31.11 -8.55 -15.53
N ALA A 30 32.22 -8.70 -14.82
CA ALA A 30 32.32 -8.39 -13.39
C ALA A 30 32.20 -6.88 -13.09
N ILE A 31 32.77 -6.02 -13.94
CA ILE A 31 32.75 -4.56 -13.73
C ILE A 31 31.32 -3.99 -13.76
N PRO A 32 30.50 -4.22 -14.80
CA PRO A 32 29.12 -3.76 -14.81
C PRO A 32 28.29 -4.32 -13.65
N THR A 33 28.47 -5.62 -13.36
CA THR A 33 27.77 -6.31 -12.25
C THR A 33 28.11 -5.68 -10.90
N PHE A 34 29.39 -5.35 -10.66
CA PHE A 34 29.82 -4.68 -9.44
C PHE A 34 29.18 -3.30 -9.27
N PHE A 35 29.15 -2.48 -10.32
CA PHE A 35 28.50 -1.16 -10.26
C PHE A 35 27.01 -1.27 -10.08
N TRP A 36 26.36 -2.21 -10.77
CA TRP A 36 24.92 -2.49 -10.61
C TRP A 36 24.60 -2.92 -9.17
N MET A 37 25.34 -3.87 -8.60
CA MET A 37 25.17 -4.31 -7.21
C MET A 37 25.38 -3.16 -6.23
N ARG A 38 26.38 -2.31 -6.45
CA ARG A 38 26.65 -1.16 -5.59
C ARG A 38 25.50 -0.16 -5.59
N ASP A 39 24.94 0.13 -6.77
CA ASP A 39 23.82 1.08 -6.88
C ASP A 39 22.51 0.46 -6.35
N PHE A 40 22.28 -0.81 -6.56
CA PHE A 40 21.18 -1.56 -5.96
C PHE A 40 21.25 -1.54 -4.43
N ASN A 41 22.40 -1.86 -3.85
CA ASN A 41 22.60 -1.80 -2.39
C ASN A 41 22.41 -0.39 -1.81
N LYS A 42 22.79 0.65 -2.53
CA LYS A 42 22.52 2.04 -2.12
C LYS A 42 21.03 2.35 -2.10
N GLN A 43 20.27 1.88 -3.08
CA GLN A 43 18.81 2.07 -3.14
C GLN A 43 18.13 1.31 -2.02
N LEU A 44 18.51 0.05 -1.76
CA LEU A 44 18.01 -0.73 -0.61
C LEU A 44 18.31 -0.03 0.71
N ALA A 45 19.55 0.43 0.94
CA ALA A 45 19.92 1.16 2.15
C ALA A 45 19.12 2.47 2.30
N LYS A 46 18.88 3.20 1.21
CA LYS A 46 18.06 4.41 1.21
C LYS A 46 16.61 4.11 1.57
N ARG A 47 16.04 3.00 1.07
CA ARG A 47 14.69 2.53 1.40
C ARG A 47 14.62 2.12 2.86
N HIS A 48 15.53 1.25 3.31
CA HIS A 48 15.56 0.73 4.67
C HIS A 48 15.66 1.84 5.73
N ASN A 49 16.44 2.88 5.49
CA ASN A 49 16.64 4.00 6.41
C ASN A 49 15.68 5.17 6.16
N SER A 50 14.67 5.01 5.32
CA SER A 50 13.73 6.09 5.03
C SER A 50 12.79 6.35 6.21
N PRO A 51 12.64 7.60 6.68
CA PRO A 51 11.62 7.96 7.66
C PRO A 51 10.24 8.08 7.03
N ARG A 52 10.13 7.93 5.70
CA ARG A 52 8.89 8.18 4.98
C ARG A 52 7.92 7.00 5.12
N SER A 53 6.66 7.34 5.45
CA SER A 53 5.55 6.41 5.61
C SER A 53 4.28 6.98 4.96
N PRO A 54 4.13 6.89 3.63
CA PRO A 54 3.01 7.51 2.92
C PRO A 54 1.66 6.90 3.30
N LEU A 55 0.60 7.72 3.27
CA LEU A 55 -0.78 7.27 3.26
C LEU A 55 -1.25 7.15 1.81
N ILE A 56 -1.49 5.91 1.35
CA ILE A 56 -1.90 5.63 -0.03
C ILE A 56 -3.40 5.35 -0.07
N MET A 57 -4.14 6.16 -0.83
CA MET A 57 -5.59 6.13 -0.91
C MET A 57 -6.07 5.61 -2.25
N VAL A 58 -7.03 4.68 -2.25
CA VAL A 58 -7.66 4.13 -3.46
C VAL A 58 -9.17 4.44 -3.42
N PRO A 59 -9.71 5.16 -4.43
CA PRO A 59 -11.13 5.48 -4.51
C PRO A 59 -11.97 4.28 -4.95
N GLY A 60 -13.29 4.41 -4.77
CA GLY A 60 -14.27 3.41 -5.19
C GLY A 60 -14.68 3.49 -6.66
N SER A 61 -15.76 2.76 -6.99
CA SER A 61 -16.34 2.77 -8.35
C SER A 61 -16.80 4.17 -8.75
N SER A 62 -16.76 4.44 -10.06
CA SER A 62 -17.14 5.72 -10.67
C SER A 62 -16.38 6.95 -10.17
N ALA A 63 -15.39 6.76 -9.28
CA ALA A 63 -14.58 7.83 -8.73
C ALA A 63 -13.22 7.95 -9.44
N GLY A 64 -12.71 9.17 -9.50
CA GLY A 64 -11.41 9.49 -10.09
C GLY A 64 -10.40 9.99 -9.06
N GLN A 65 -9.26 10.47 -9.55
CA GLN A 65 -8.15 10.94 -8.72
C GLN A 65 -8.49 12.11 -7.78
N ASN A 66 -9.59 12.84 -8.03
CA ASN A 66 -10.02 13.98 -7.21
C ASN A 66 -10.99 13.59 -6.09
N ARG A 67 -11.27 12.29 -5.93
CA ARG A 67 -12.27 11.80 -4.96
C ARG A 67 -12.01 12.28 -3.53
N PHE A 68 -10.76 12.38 -3.15
CA PHE A 68 -10.36 12.70 -1.79
C PHE A 68 -9.89 14.14 -1.59
N ASP A 69 -10.06 15.04 -2.58
CA ASP A 69 -9.60 16.44 -2.48
C ASP A 69 -10.16 17.15 -1.24
N ARG A 70 -11.47 16.98 -0.95
CA ARG A 70 -12.11 17.56 0.23
C ARG A 70 -11.60 16.93 1.53
N LEU A 71 -11.44 15.60 1.54
CA LEU A 71 -10.89 14.88 2.70
C LEU A 71 -9.47 15.36 3.01
N VAL A 72 -8.58 15.38 2.01
CA VAL A 72 -7.19 15.83 2.20
C VAL A 72 -7.11 17.30 2.64
N LYS A 73 -8.02 18.15 2.15
CA LYS A 73 -8.14 19.53 2.64
C LYS A 73 -8.49 19.58 4.14
N LYS A 74 -9.41 18.73 4.62
CA LYS A 74 -9.77 18.64 6.04
C LYS A 74 -8.61 18.10 6.88
N LEU A 75 -7.95 17.01 6.44
CA LEU A 75 -6.78 16.45 7.11
C LEU A 75 -5.69 17.52 7.28
N ASN A 76 -5.37 18.23 6.21
CA ASN A 76 -4.36 19.30 6.25
C ASN A 76 -4.77 20.55 7.07
N ALA A 77 -6.06 20.79 7.25
CA ALA A 77 -6.52 21.93 8.06
C ALA A 77 -6.30 21.72 9.56
N GLY A 78 -6.33 20.46 10.02
CA GLY A 78 -6.11 20.07 11.42
C GLY A 78 -4.71 19.58 11.74
N ALA A 79 -3.85 19.41 10.72
CA ALA A 79 -2.53 18.81 10.89
C ALA A 79 -1.50 19.81 11.45
N PRO A 80 -0.61 19.40 12.38
CA PRO A 80 0.51 20.22 12.84
C PRO A 80 1.52 20.48 11.71
N HIS A 81 1.61 19.58 10.75
CA HIS A 81 2.41 19.69 9.53
C HIS A 81 1.54 19.38 8.32
N ARG A 82 1.68 20.19 7.28
CA ARG A 82 0.93 19.98 6.05
C ARG A 82 1.48 18.79 5.28
N HIS A 83 0.65 17.76 5.03
CA HIS A 83 0.98 16.64 4.18
C HIS A 83 1.00 17.06 2.71
N SER A 84 2.03 16.67 1.99
CA SER A 84 2.08 16.76 0.54
C SER A 84 0.98 15.90 -0.08
N TYR A 85 0.46 16.36 -1.20
CA TYR A 85 -0.63 15.68 -1.87
C TYR A 85 -0.27 15.39 -3.32
N MET A 86 -0.15 14.10 -3.66
CA MET A 86 0.11 13.63 -5.01
C MET A 86 -1.00 12.70 -5.48
N LYS A 87 -1.38 12.81 -6.74
CA LYS A 87 -2.39 11.98 -7.37
C LYS A 87 -1.78 11.25 -8.56
N MET A 88 -2.00 9.94 -8.63
CA MET A 88 -1.62 9.07 -9.72
C MET A 88 -2.88 8.57 -10.43
N LYS A 89 -2.92 8.64 -11.75
CA LYS A 89 -3.97 8.04 -12.56
C LYS A 89 -3.37 6.97 -13.46
N VAL A 90 -3.82 5.74 -13.29
CA VAL A 90 -3.40 4.58 -14.07
C VAL A 90 -4.39 4.36 -15.20
N TYR A 91 -3.91 4.32 -16.43
CA TYR A 91 -4.70 4.10 -17.63
C TYR A 91 -4.70 2.60 -18.02
N ASN A 92 -5.72 2.17 -18.76
CA ASN A 92 -5.88 0.77 -19.17
C ASN A 92 -4.67 0.25 -20.00
N GLY A 93 -4.00 1.13 -20.73
CA GLY A 93 -2.77 0.81 -21.47
C GLY A 93 -1.48 0.85 -20.65
N GLY A 94 -1.57 0.94 -19.31
CA GLY A 94 -0.42 0.93 -18.41
C GLY A 94 0.26 2.30 -18.22
N LYS A 95 -0.15 3.35 -18.95
CA LYS A 95 0.35 4.72 -18.73
C LYS A 95 -0.06 5.19 -17.34
N ILE A 96 0.86 5.86 -16.62
CA ILE A 96 0.58 6.50 -15.34
C ILE A 96 0.86 8.00 -15.50
N THR A 97 -0.07 8.83 -15.00
CA THR A 97 0.09 10.29 -14.96
C THR A 97 0.03 10.77 -13.52
N TYR A 98 0.74 11.85 -13.24
CA TYR A 98 0.90 12.45 -11.92
C TYR A 98 0.31 13.85 -11.89
N SER A 99 -0.23 14.24 -10.74
CA SER A 99 -0.64 15.61 -10.42
C SER A 99 -0.32 15.90 -8.97
N GLY A 100 0.27 17.06 -8.69
CA GLY A 100 0.86 17.35 -7.37
C GLY A 100 2.27 16.77 -7.22
N SER A 101 2.84 16.86 -6.01
CA SER A 101 4.21 16.43 -5.73
C SER A 101 4.38 16.07 -4.25
N ILE A 102 5.41 15.29 -3.94
CA ILE A 102 5.81 14.97 -2.57
C ILE A 102 7.00 15.87 -2.20
N ALA A 103 6.85 16.66 -1.14
CA ALA A 103 7.92 17.50 -0.62
C ALA A 103 9.04 16.63 -0.02
N LYS A 104 10.28 17.09 -0.15
CA LYS A 104 11.47 16.32 0.24
C LYS A 104 11.49 15.99 1.74
N ASN A 105 10.98 16.89 2.56
CA ASN A 105 10.95 16.81 4.03
C ASN A 105 9.62 16.31 4.59
N ASP A 106 8.69 15.86 3.74
CA ASP A 106 7.43 15.29 4.19
C ASP A 106 7.58 13.77 4.36
N ASN A 107 7.43 13.32 5.58
CA ASN A 107 7.55 11.91 5.95
C ASN A 107 6.20 11.17 5.86
N GLU A 108 5.09 11.88 5.80
CA GLU A 108 3.75 11.30 5.69
C GLU A 108 2.94 11.91 4.53
N PRO A 109 3.45 11.84 3.29
CA PRO A 109 2.73 12.34 2.15
C PRO A 109 1.46 11.52 1.89
N ILE A 110 0.42 12.19 1.39
CA ILE A 110 -0.81 11.54 0.95
C ILE A 110 -0.75 11.33 -0.56
N VAL A 111 -0.93 10.07 -0.98
CA VAL A 111 -0.91 9.67 -2.38
C VAL A 111 -2.24 9.04 -2.76
N VAL A 112 -2.91 9.55 -3.78
CA VAL A 112 -4.11 8.90 -4.34
C VAL A 112 -3.74 8.14 -5.60
N ILE A 113 -4.11 6.85 -5.66
CA ILE A 113 -3.97 6.03 -6.86
C ILE A 113 -5.37 5.73 -7.39
N ALA A 114 -5.71 6.29 -8.54
CA ALA A 114 -7.00 6.11 -9.20
C ALA A 114 -6.82 5.45 -10.58
N PHE A 115 -7.86 4.80 -11.06
CA PHE A 115 -7.81 4.00 -12.27
C PHE A 115 -8.70 4.59 -13.36
N GLN A 116 -8.30 4.47 -14.62
CA GLN A 116 -9.19 4.73 -15.75
C GLN A 116 -10.34 3.73 -15.76
N ASN A 117 -10.04 2.44 -15.50
CA ASN A 117 -11.06 1.43 -15.24
C ASN A 117 -11.57 1.57 -13.80
N ASN A 118 -12.53 2.44 -13.56
CA ASN A 118 -13.16 2.65 -12.26
C ASN A 118 -14.58 2.03 -12.18
N HIS A 119 -14.83 1.01 -12.97
CA HIS A 119 -16.11 0.30 -12.99
C HIS A 119 -16.23 -0.69 -11.84
N ASP A 120 -17.47 -1.02 -11.51
CA ASP A 120 -17.83 -1.99 -10.50
C ASP A 120 -17.66 -3.44 -10.97
N GLY A 121 -17.76 -4.39 -10.03
CA GLY A 121 -17.73 -5.82 -10.28
C GLY A 121 -16.37 -6.48 -10.09
N TYR A 122 -16.38 -7.76 -9.69
CA TYR A 122 -15.20 -8.50 -9.25
C TYR A 122 -14.07 -8.57 -10.28
N ASN A 123 -14.43 -8.73 -11.57
CA ASN A 123 -13.40 -8.73 -12.64
C ASN A 123 -12.70 -7.38 -12.79
N ASN A 124 -13.40 -6.27 -12.52
CA ASN A 124 -12.79 -4.95 -12.53
C ASN A 124 -11.91 -4.73 -11.29
N ILE A 125 -12.32 -5.21 -10.10
CA ILE A 125 -11.51 -5.18 -8.89
C ILE A 125 -10.16 -5.89 -9.10
N LYS A 126 -10.17 -7.08 -9.75
CA LYS A 126 -8.93 -7.79 -10.11
C LYS A 126 -8.03 -6.99 -11.05
N LYS A 127 -8.62 -6.34 -12.08
CA LYS A 127 -7.86 -5.46 -13.00
C LYS A 127 -7.33 -4.23 -12.28
N GLN A 128 -8.12 -3.60 -11.41
CA GLN A 128 -7.72 -2.45 -10.61
C GLN A 128 -6.59 -2.80 -9.63
N ALA A 129 -6.64 -3.97 -9.00
CA ALA A 129 -5.55 -4.44 -8.14
C ALA A 129 -4.24 -4.67 -8.92
N LYS A 130 -4.31 -5.19 -10.16
CA LYS A 130 -3.14 -5.26 -11.04
C LYS A 130 -2.61 -3.88 -11.42
N MET A 131 -3.51 -2.91 -11.69
CA MET A 131 -3.13 -1.52 -11.96
C MET A 131 -2.52 -0.85 -10.72
N LEU A 132 -3.06 -1.14 -9.53
CA LEU A 132 -2.49 -0.72 -8.25
C LEU A 132 -1.07 -1.27 -8.08
N ASN A 133 -0.83 -2.55 -8.38
CA ASN A 133 0.49 -3.17 -8.28
C ASN A 133 1.53 -2.45 -9.16
N ALA A 134 1.17 -2.13 -10.40
CA ALA A 134 2.04 -1.39 -11.30
C ALA A 134 2.35 0.03 -10.78
N ALA A 135 1.33 0.75 -10.27
CA ALA A 135 1.51 2.09 -9.71
C ALA A 135 2.30 2.07 -8.41
N PHE A 136 2.07 1.09 -7.54
CA PHE A 136 2.80 0.90 -6.30
C PHE A 136 4.27 0.62 -6.55
N GLY A 137 4.60 -0.28 -7.48
CA GLY A 137 5.99 -0.55 -7.87
C GLY A 137 6.70 0.70 -8.40
N GLN A 138 6.01 1.52 -9.23
CA GLN A 138 6.57 2.79 -9.71
C GLN A 138 6.77 3.79 -8.56
N LEU A 139 5.82 3.89 -7.64
CA LEU A 139 5.92 4.75 -6.46
C LEU A 139 7.11 4.34 -5.56
N CYS A 140 7.32 3.04 -5.35
CA CYS A 140 8.45 2.51 -4.58
C CYS A 140 9.80 2.80 -5.22
N ASN A 141 9.86 2.79 -6.55
CA ASN A 141 11.09 3.09 -7.29
C ASN A 141 11.43 4.60 -7.25
N GLU A 142 10.42 5.46 -7.29
CA GLU A 142 10.60 6.91 -7.30
C GLU A 142 10.79 7.50 -5.89
N TYR A 143 10.03 7.00 -4.92
CA TYR A 143 10.04 7.47 -3.54
C TYR A 143 10.45 6.35 -2.59
N SER A 144 11.64 6.47 -2.00
CA SER A 144 12.11 5.47 -1.04
C SER A 144 11.29 5.51 0.24
N PHE A 145 10.64 4.40 0.59
CA PHE A 145 9.96 4.16 1.88
C PHE A 145 9.99 2.65 2.19
N ASN A 146 10.03 2.29 3.46
CA ASN A 146 10.04 0.90 3.93
C ASN A 146 8.73 0.48 4.59
N ASN A 147 7.80 1.40 4.71
CA ASN A 147 6.48 1.14 5.25
C ASN A 147 5.47 2.15 4.71
N PHE A 148 4.19 1.81 4.77
CA PHE A 148 3.11 2.69 4.35
C PHE A 148 1.81 2.35 5.08
N LYS A 149 0.82 3.25 4.95
CA LYS A 149 -0.56 3.05 5.39
C LYS A 149 -1.47 3.12 4.17
N ALA A 150 -2.55 2.38 4.20
CA ALA A 150 -3.49 2.28 3.10
C ALA A 150 -4.91 2.70 3.53
N PHE A 151 -5.60 3.41 2.65
CA PHE A 151 -7.00 3.77 2.80
C PHE A 151 -7.78 3.41 1.54
N GLY A 152 -8.93 2.74 1.69
CA GLY A 152 -9.78 2.37 0.57
C GLY A 152 -11.25 2.72 0.83
N HIS A 153 -11.87 3.52 -0.05
CA HIS A 153 -13.30 3.80 0.02
C HIS A 153 -14.05 2.89 -0.94
N SER A 154 -15.14 2.27 -0.48
CA SER A 154 -15.99 1.42 -1.33
C SER A 154 -15.16 0.30 -1.99
N ASN A 155 -15.22 0.16 -3.31
CA ASN A 155 -14.36 -0.78 -4.05
C ASN A 155 -12.86 -0.60 -3.79
N GLY A 156 -12.41 0.58 -3.38
CA GLY A 156 -11.00 0.81 -3.04
C GLY A 156 -10.49 -0.09 -1.92
N GLY A 157 -11.33 -0.42 -0.93
CA GLY A 157 -10.97 -1.39 0.11
C GLY A 157 -10.92 -2.83 -0.42
N LEU A 158 -11.79 -3.18 -1.38
CA LEU A 158 -11.77 -4.49 -2.06
C LEU A 158 -10.51 -4.64 -2.93
N VAL A 159 -10.11 -3.57 -3.61
CA VAL A 159 -8.87 -3.53 -4.40
C VAL A 159 -7.64 -3.74 -3.52
N TRP A 160 -7.57 -3.07 -2.36
CA TRP A 160 -6.49 -3.28 -1.38
C TRP A 160 -6.48 -4.70 -0.84
N THR A 161 -7.65 -5.26 -0.50
CA THR A 161 -7.76 -6.65 0.01
C THR A 161 -7.26 -7.65 -1.03
N TYR A 162 -7.70 -7.49 -2.30
CA TYR A 162 -7.24 -8.35 -3.38
C TYR A 162 -5.72 -8.19 -3.62
N TRP A 163 -5.21 -6.96 -3.56
CA TRP A 163 -3.78 -6.68 -3.72
C TRP A 163 -2.94 -7.33 -2.62
N LEU A 164 -3.37 -7.25 -1.35
CA LEU A 164 -2.72 -7.91 -0.23
C LEU A 164 -2.63 -9.43 -0.42
N GLU A 165 -3.68 -10.05 -0.90
CA GLU A 165 -3.74 -11.51 -1.06
C GLU A 165 -2.97 -12.03 -2.27
N HIS A 166 -2.68 -11.18 -3.30
CA HIS A 166 -2.18 -11.66 -4.59
C HIS A 166 -0.89 -10.99 -5.08
N TYR A 167 -0.52 -9.84 -4.53
CA TYR A 167 0.63 -9.06 -5.00
C TYR A 167 1.57 -8.61 -3.88
N TYR A 168 1.09 -8.47 -2.65
CA TYR A 168 1.89 -7.92 -1.56
C TYR A 168 3.17 -8.71 -1.30
N GLN A 169 3.16 -10.03 -1.50
CA GLN A 169 4.32 -10.91 -1.33
C GLN A 169 5.49 -10.57 -2.26
N GLU A 170 5.28 -9.73 -3.27
CA GLU A 170 6.37 -9.19 -4.10
C GLU A 170 7.18 -8.11 -3.36
N TYR A 171 6.69 -7.58 -2.23
CA TYR A 171 7.23 -6.42 -1.51
C TYR A 171 7.49 -6.66 -0.02
N ASP A 172 6.93 -7.70 0.60
CA ASP A 172 6.87 -7.89 2.05
C ASP A 172 8.25 -8.04 2.72
N ASP A 173 9.26 -8.48 2.00
CA ASP A 173 10.66 -8.51 2.48
C ASP A 173 11.26 -7.09 2.69
N GLU A 174 10.75 -6.07 2.00
CA GLU A 174 11.35 -4.74 1.98
C GLU A 174 10.40 -3.63 2.48
N ILE A 175 9.09 -3.84 2.37
CA ILE A 175 8.07 -2.80 2.59
C ILE A 175 6.90 -3.37 3.39
N THR A 176 6.64 -2.80 4.56
CA THR A 176 5.55 -3.20 5.44
C THR A 176 4.31 -2.34 5.23
N MET A 177 3.14 -2.94 4.97
CA MET A 177 1.86 -2.26 5.15
C MET A 177 1.50 -2.27 6.63
N LYS A 178 1.68 -1.16 7.33
CA LYS A 178 1.41 -1.07 8.78
C LYS A 178 -0.07 -1.11 9.11
N ARG A 179 -0.88 -0.36 8.35
CA ARG A 179 -2.31 -0.17 8.62
C ARG A 179 -3.10 -0.12 7.32
N LEU A 180 -4.27 -0.74 7.33
CA LEU A 180 -5.29 -0.64 6.28
C LEU A 180 -6.58 -0.13 6.90
N MET A 181 -7.14 0.95 6.36
CA MET A 181 -8.49 1.42 6.69
C MET A 181 -9.40 1.28 5.48
N THR A 182 -10.48 0.51 5.61
CA THR A 182 -11.52 0.38 4.60
C THR A 182 -12.75 1.17 5.04
N LEU A 183 -13.37 1.89 4.12
CA LEU A 183 -14.53 2.74 4.38
C LEU A 183 -15.70 2.35 3.47
N GLY A 184 -16.79 1.84 4.03
CA GLY A 184 -17.97 1.42 3.29
C GLY A 184 -17.67 0.36 2.21
N SER A 185 -16.76 -0.56 2.47
CA SER A 185 -16.31 -1.53 1.46
C SER A 185 -17.20 -2.77 1.45
N PRO A 186 -17.88 -3.06 0.33
CA PRO A 186 -18.88 -4.14 0.25
C PRO A 186 -18.20 -5.50 0.00
N PHE A 187 -17.66 -6.14 1.04
CA PHE A 187 -16.93 -7.41 0.93
C PHE A 187 -17.76 -8.57 0.37
N ASN A 188 -19.10 -8.48 0.45
CA ASN A 188 -20.02 -9.43 -0.17
C ASN A 188 -20.96 -8.76 -1.20
N PHE A 189 -20.53 -7.65 -1.82
CA PHE A 189 -21.32 -6.80 -2.71
C PHE A 189 -22.67 -6.37 -2.07
N SER A 190 -23.79 -6.55 -2.75
CA SER A 190 -25.12 -6.22 -2.23
C SER A 190 -25.76 -7.33 -1.39
N GLU A 191 -25.05 -8.46 -1.18
CA GLU A 191 -25.61 -9.60 -0.44
C GLU A 191 -25.59 -9.32 1.07
N ARG A 192 -26.77 -9.39 1.68
CA ARG A 192 -26.94 -9.18 3.13
C ARG A 192 -26.67 -10.42 3.95
N ASN A 193 -26.94 -11.61 3.39
CA ASN A 193 -26.71 -12.84 4.11
C ASN A 193 -25.32 -13.39 3.86
N VAL A 194 -24.47 -13.38 4.87
CA VAL A 194 -23.09 -13.88 4.79
C VAL A 194 -22.99 -15.36 4.40
N LYS A 195 -24.08 -16.13 4.54
CA LYS A 195 -24.13 -17.53 4.06
C LYS A 195 -24.21 -17.61 2.54
N ASN A 196 -24.80 -16.60 1.89
CA ASN A 196 -24.87 -16.46 0.44
C ASN A 196 -23.58 -15.76 -0.05
N LYS A 197 -22.52 -16.51 -0.19
CA LYS A 197 -21.21 -15.95 -0.56
C LYS A 197 -21.15 -15.64 -2.04
N THR A 198 -20.86 -14.40 -2.39
CA THR A 198 -20.44 -14.06 -3.75
C THR A 198 -19.10 -14.74 -4.07
N GLN A 199 -18.78 -14.86 -5.37
CA GLN A 199 -17.49 -15.43 -5.78
C GLN A 199 -16.33 -14.62 -5.21
N MET A 200 -16.42 -13.28 -5.19
CA MET A 200 -15.41 -12.41 -4.61
C MET A 200 -15.18 -12.70 -3.13
N PHE A 201 -16.25 -12.76 -2.34
CA PHE A 201 -16.13 -13.04 -0.91
C PHE A 201 -15.57 -14.45 -0.65
N SER A 202 -15.99 -15.45 -1.44
CA SER A 202 -15.46 -16.80 -1.37
C SER A 202 -13.97 -16.86 -1.65
N ASP A 203 -13.49 -16.09 -2.64
CA ASP A 203 -12.07 -16.01 -2.98
C ASP A 203 -11.27 -15.29 -1.88
N PHE A 204 -11.76 -14.19 -1.32
CA PHE A 204 -11.12 -13.54 -0.16
C PHE A 204 -10.99 -14.51 1.03
N LEU A 205 -12.03 -15.27 1.35
CA LEU A 205 -11.95 -16.28 2.41
C LEU A 205 -10.93 -17.38 2.11
N LYS A 206 -10.77 -17.75 0.84
CA LYS A 206 -9.79 -18.76 0.40
C LYS A 206 -8.35 -18.29 0.57
N TYR A 207 -8.08 -17.03 0.22
CA TYR A 207 -6.71 -16.48 0.18
C TYR A 207 -6.32 -15.69 1.43
N ARG A 208 -7.22 -15.48 2.40
CA ARG A 208 -6.99 -14.67 3.61
C ARG A 208 -5.75 -15.05 4.43
N LYS A 209 -5.25 -16.29 4.33
CA LYS A 209 -4.00 -16.72 5.00
C LYS A 209 -2.73 -16.07 4.43
N ARG A 210 -2.85 -15.34 3.31
CA ARG A 210 -1.75 -14.57 2.72
C ARG A 210 -1.68 -13.14 3.25
N LEU A 211 -2.64 -12.73 4.08
CA LEU A 211 -2.62 -11.43 4.71
C LEU A 211 -1.44 -11.34 5.69
N PRO A 212 -0.76 -10.18 5.79
CA PRO A 212 0.32 -9.99 6.76
C PRO A 212 -0.20 -10.14 8.19
N ASP A 213 0.49 -10.90 9.02
CA ASP A 213 0.11 -11.17 10.41
C ASP A 213 0.37 -9.98 11.34
N ASP A 214 1.24 -9.04 10.95
CA ASP A 214 1.54 -7.80 11.65
C ASP A 214 0.63 -6.61 11.24
N LEU A 215 -0.23 -6.78 10.22
CA LEU A 215 -1.14 -5.77 9.73
C LEU A 215 -2.21 -5.38 10.76
N VAL A 216 -2.50 -4.10 10.89
CA VAL A 216 -3.65 -3.58 11.63
C VAL A 216 -4.73 -3.12 10.65
N VAL A 217 -5.96 -3.59 10.82
CA VAL A 217 -7.08 -3.27 9.93
C VAL A 217 -8.21 -2.56 10.67
N TYR A 218 -8.67 -1.45 10.11
CA TYR A 218 -9.86 -0.70 10.52
C TYR A 218 -10.91 -0.81 9.42
N SER A 219 -12.09 -1.33 9.73
CA SER A 219 -13.22 -1.42 8.81
C SER A 219 -14.33 -0.47 9.27
N LEU A 220 -14.55 0.61 8.52
CA LEU A 220 -15.51 1.65 8.84
C LEU A 220 -16.74 1.51 7.96
N MET A 221 -17.93 1.60 8.56
CA MET A 221 -19.20 1.59 7.86
C MET A 221 -20.04 2.81 8.21
N GLY A 222 -20.81 3.33 7.26
CA GLY A 222 -21.73 4.42 7.48
C GLY A 222 -23.14 3.92 7.71
N THR A 223 -23.93 4.66 8.46
CA THR A 223 -25.35 4.37 8.69
C THR A 223 -26.17 5.62 8.39
N GLU A 224 -26.60 5.76 7.13
CA GLU A 224 -27.59 6.76 6.73
C GLU A 224 -28.99 6.28 7.10
N THR A 225 -29.24 4.99 6.85
CA THR A 225 -30.43 4.26 7.29
C THR A 225 -30.04 3.30 8.40
N TYR A 226 -31.01 2.62 9.00
CA TYR A 226 -30.75 1.69 10.09
C TYR A 226 -29.78 0.55 9.73
N ASP A 227 -29.73 0.15 8.44
CA ASP A 227 -29.03 -1.05 7.96
C ASP A 227 -28.12 -0.81 6.77
N SER A 228 -27.84 0.44 6.43
CA SER A 228 -26.95 0.79 5.30
C SER A 228 -26.49 2.24 5.32
N ASP A 229 -25.44 2.53 4.56
CA ASP A 229 -25.01 3.90 4.24
C ASP A 229 -25.77 4.51 3.04
N GLY A 230 -26.94 3.94 2.71
CA GLY A 230 -27.77 4.30 1.56
C GLY A 230 -27.39 3.61 0.25
N LEU A 231 -26.26 2.91 0.18
CA LEU A 231 -25.82 2.16 -0.99
C LEU A 231 -25.32 0.75 -0.64
N VAL A 232 -24.51 0.61 0.38
CA VAL A 232 -23.89 -0.65 0.80
C VAL A 232 -24.56 -1.16 2.05
N PRO A 233 -25.06 -2.41 2.06
CA PRO A 233 -25.60 -3.04 3.25
C PRO A 233 -24.53 -3.17 4.34
N GLU A 234 -24.92 -2.93 5.59
CA GLU A 234 -24.04 -3.05 6.75
C GLU A 234 -23.43 -4.46 6.83
N GLU A 235 -24.23 -5.49 6.60
CA GLU A 235 -23.80 -6.89 6.67
C GLU A 235 -22.72 -7.22 5.63
N SER A 236 -22.73 -6.52 4.50
CA SER A 236 -21.69 -6.67 3.47
C SER A 236 -20.36 -6.04 3.89
N VAL A 237 -20.37 -4.90 4.60
CA VAL A 237 -19.16 -4.34 5.21
C VAL A 237 -18.68 -5.22 6.35
N GLU A 238 -19.59 -5.70 7.20
CA GLU A 238 -19.29 -6.63 8.31
C GLU A 238 -18.68 -7.95 7.84
N ALA A 239 -18.99 -8.39 6.61
CA ALA A 239 -18.38 -9.60 6.04
C ALA A 239 -16.84 -9.53 6.04
N GLY A 240 -16.24 -8.34 6.07
CA GLY A 240 -14.82 -8.14 6.24
C GLY A 240 -14.22 -8.82 7.48
N LYS A 241 -14.99 -8.96 8.57
CA LYS A 241 -14.53 -9.66 9.79
C LYS A 241 -14.10 -11.11 9.52
N TYR A 242 -14.77 -11.80 8.59
CA TYR A 242 -14.43 -13.18 8.25
C TYR A 242 -13.14 -13.30 7.40
N ILE A 243 -12.75 -12.20 6.76
CA ILE A 243 -11.51 -12.11 5.98
C ILE A 243 -10.35 -11.80 6.93
N PHE A 244 -10.47 -10.74 7.73
CA PHE A 244 -9.34 -10.16 8.47
C PHE A 244 -9.18 -10.72 9.88
N GLN A 245 -10.28 -10.95 10.61
CA GLN A 245 -10.21 -11.38 12.01
C GLN A 245 -9.43 -12.72 12.14
N LYS A 246 -8.50 -12.79 13.09
CA LYS A 246 -7.58 -13.92 13.31
C LYS A 246 -6.56 -14.16 12.18
N GLN A 247 -6.49 -13.30 11.16
CA GLN A 247 -5.46 -13.36 10.14
C GLN A 247 -4.45 -12.22 10.28
N VAL A 248 -4.87 -11.10 10.86
CA VAL A 248 -4.07 -9.89 11.04
C VAL A 248 -3.87 -9.60 12.53
N LYS A 249 -2.92 -8.73 12.86
CA LYS A 249 -2.56 -8.38 14.24
C LYS A 249 -3.74 -7.83 15.03
N HIS A 250 -4.45 -6.85 14.44
CA HIS A 250 -5.66 -6.25 15.02
C HIS A 250 -6.69 -6.01 13.94
N PHE A 251 -7.94 -6.26 14.26
CA PHE A 251 -9.09 -5.93 13.41
C PHE A 251 -10.13 -5.18 14.24
N THR A 252 -10.43 -3.94 13.84
CA THR A 252 -11.41 -3.07 14.48
C THR A 252 -12.51 -2.72 13.49
N MET A 253 -13.76 -2.80 13.93
CA MET A 253 -14.91 -2.29 13.18
C MET A 253 -15.46 -1.04 13.86
N MET A 254 -15.84 -0.05 13.05
CA MET A 254 -16.40 1.22 13.52
C MET A 254 -17.64 1.57 12.71
N THR A 255 -18.71 1.92 13.41
CA THR A 255 -19.96 2.43 12.80
C THR A 255 -19.94 3.95 12.87
N LEU A 256 -20.16 4.59 11.73
CA LEU A 256 -20.16 6.04 11.57
C LEU A 256 -21.59 6.53 11.39
N THR A 257 -21.96 7.58 12.10
CA THR A 257 -23.33 8.11 12.13
C THR A 257 -23.34 9.60 11.85
N GLY A 258 -24.55 10.17 11.78
CA GLY A 258 -24.77 11.61 11.70
C GLY A 258 -24.50 12.18 10.30
N LYS A 259 -24.09 13.45 10.27
CA LYS A 259 -23.89 14.16 9.02
C LYS A 259 -22.80 13.49 8.18
N ASP A 260 -23.05 13.39 6.88
CA ASP A 260 -22.15 12.75 5.90
C ASP A 260 -21.91 11.24 6.15
N ALA A 261 -22.87 10.53 6.80
CA ALA A 261 -22.83 9.08 6.96
C ALA A 261 -23.28 8.31 5.71
N GLN A 262 -23.84 8.99 4.70
CA GLN A 262 -24.23 8.45 3.41
C GLN A 262 -22.98 8.08 2.60
N HIS A 263 -23.04 6.97 1.87
CA HIS A 263 -21.93 6.36 1.15
C HIS A 263 -21.05 7.33 0.36
N SER A 264 -21.67 8.16 -0.45
CA SER A 264 -20.93 9.12 -1.29
C SER A 264 -20.30 10.26 -0.49
N SER A 265 -20.82 10.56 0.70
CA SER A 265 -20.32 11.61 1.59
C SER A 265 -19.38 11.10 2.68
N LEU A 266 -19.35 9.78 2.92
CA LEU A 266 -18.54 9.16 3.97
C LEU A 266 -17.10 9.67 4.06
N PRO A 267 -16.33 9.86 2.98
CA PRO A 267 -14.98 10.40 3.11
C PRO A 267 -14.90 11.81 3.68
N GLN A 268 -16.01 12.57 3.75
CA GLN A 268 -16.08 13.89 4.32
C GLN A 268 -16.61 13.92 5.76
N ASN A 269 -17.09 12.78 6.27
CA ASN A 269 -17.59 12.63 7.63
C ASN A 269 -16.47 12.96 8.65
N GLU A 270 -16.78 13.75 9.68
CA GLU A 270 -15.77 14.19 10.66
C GLU A 270 -15.18 13.04 11.47
N GLN A 271 -15.95 11.97 11.72
CA GLN A 271 -15.44 10.79 12.41
C GLN A 271 -14.41 10.03 11.53
N VAL A 272 -14.58 10.04 10.18
CA VAL A 272 -13.58 9.51 9.26
C VAL A 272 -12.30 10.34 9.28
N VAL A 273 -12.42 11.67 9.27
CA VAL A 273 -11.26 12.57 9.38
C VAL A 273 -10.50 12.33 10.68
N GLN A 274 -11.22 12.21 11.81
CA GLN A 274 -10.63 11.90 13.10
C GLN A 274 -9.96 10.51 13.12
N ALA A 275 -10.63 9.49 12.61
CA ALA A 275 -10.07 8.13 12.53
C ALA A 275 -8.80 8.08 11.66
N ILE A 276 -8.77 8.76 10.52
CA ILE A 276 -7.56 8.84 9.68
C ILE A 276 -6.43 9.55 10.42
N ASN A 277 -6.71 10.69 11.08
CA ASN A 277 -5.69 11.39 11.85
C ASN A 277 -5.14 10.52 12.98
N GLN A 278 -5.99 9.85 13.75
CA GLN A 278 -5.60 9.07 14.92
C GLN A 278 -4.93 7.75 14.52
N GLU A 279 -5.44 7.09 13.49
CA GLU A 279 -5.05 5.72 13.20
C GLU A 279 -4.09 5.60 12.01
N LEU A 280 -4.06 6.57 11.10
CA LEU A 280 -3.21 6.48 9.92
C LEU A 280 -2.12 7.56 9.84
N LEU A 281 -2.27 8.71 10.53
CA LEU A 281 -1.34 9.85 10.42
C LEU A 281 -0.61 10.19 11.73
N ASP A 282 -0.98 9.59 12.86
CA ASP A 282 -0.35 9.82 14.19
C ASP A 282 0.88 8.93 14.45
N ASP A 283 1.70 8.69 13.46
CA ASP A 283 3.08 8.27 13.76
C ASP A 283 3.78 9.53 14.31
N ALA A 284 4.01 9.55 15.63
CA ALA A 284 4.49 10.64 16.44
C ALA A 284 5.40 11.65 15.71
N PRO A 285 5.29 12.95 16.00
CA PRO A 285 6.12 13.96 15.36
C PRO A 285 7.58 13.51 15.39
N ALA A 286 8.26 13.66 14.27
CA ALA A 286 9.70 13.42 14.20
C ALA A 286 10.32 14.17 15.38
N VAL A 287 10.84 13.40 16.35
CA VAL A 287 11.50 13.99 17.52
C VAL A 287 12.64 14.83 16.97
N ASP A 288 12.51 16.13 17.07
CA ASP A 288 13.62 17.04 16.82
C ASP A 288 14.69 16.69 17.86
N LYS A 289 15.66 15.87 17.46
CA LYS A 289 16.76 15.39 18.31
C LYS A 289 17.63 16.54 18.85
N LYS A 290 17.34 17.79 18.46
CA LYS A 290 18.08 18.97 18.94
C LYS A 290 17.59 19.53 20.28
N ASN A 291 16.37 19.28 20.73
CA ASN A 291 15.82 20.01 21.90
C ASN A 291 15.28 19.16 23.05
N GLY A 292 15.39 17.85 23.08
CA GLY A 292 15.16 17.05 24.30
C GLY A 292 13.80 17.20 25.04
N ASN A 293 12.85 17.98 24.52
CA ASN A 293 11.56 18.24 25.15
C ASN A 293 10.48 17.30 24.58
N TYR A 294 10.18 16.25 25.32
CA TYR A 294 9.00 15.42 25.08
C TYR A 294 7.74 16.15 25.55
N PRO A 295 6.67 16.25 24.75
CA PRO A 295 5.38 16.71 25.27
C PRO A 295 4.91 15.74 26.37
N LYS A 296 4.70 16.26 27.57
CA LYS A 296 4.14 15.47 28.69
C LYS A 296 2.72 15.04 28.31
N VAL A 297 2.51 13.74 28.13
CA VAL A 297 1.17 13.14 28.00
C VAL A 297 0.40 13.47 29.28
N LYS A 298 -0.63 14.31 29.18
CA LYS A 298 -1.59 14.50 30.27
C LYS A 298 -2.34 13.17 30.46
N LYS A 299 -2.06 12.47 31.56
CA LYS A 299 -2.92 11.35 32.00
C LYS A 299 -4.33 11.92 32.23
N VAL A 300 -5.27 11.48 31.42
CA VAL A 300 -6.69 11.68 31.71
C VAL A 300 -6.99 10.78 32.90
N ALA A 301 -7.41 11.40 34.01
CA ALA A 301 -7.89 10.66 35.18
C ALA A 301 -9.18 9.95 34.77
N THR A 302 -9.20 8.64 34.88
CA THR A 302 -10.43 7.82 34.84
C THR A 302 -11.25 8.10 36.09
N PRO A 303 -12.60 8.24 35.96
CA PRO A 303 -13.50 8.44 37.09
C PRO A 303 -13.58 7.23 38.02
#